data_f0c567ff9c0fa7f98c822534a4343a3e
#
_entry.id   f0c567ff9c0fa7f98c822534a4343a3e
#
_cell.length_a   1.000
_cell.length_b   1.000
_cell.length_c   1.000
_cell.angle_alpha   90.00
_cell.angle_beta   90.00
_cell.angle_gamma   90.00
#
_symmetry.space_group_name_H-M   'P 1'
#
loop_
_entity.id
_entity.type
_entity.pdbx_description
1 polymer ?
#
loop_
_entity_poly.entity_id
_entity_poly.type
_entity_poly.pdbx_seq_one_letter_code
_entity_poly.pdbx_strand_id
1 'polypeptide(L)'
;MALPETMRAIEISEPGGPEVLKPTDRPVPLPGDGEVLIRVAAAGVNRPDVAQRKGLYPAPPGASDLPGLEVSGEIVAVGANAGDWKEGDKVCALVSGGGYAEYVAVPGSQTLPVPDGLDMVQAAGVPETFFTVWTNVFDRARFAAGERFLVHGGSSGIGTTAIQLCKAFGAEAIFTTVGSAEKAAFCENLGATKAINYKTEAFDEVIGALTADKEGGKGVDVILDMVGGDYTPRNIASLRPDGRIVQIALMGGAKTEINLAKIMMNRLTLTGSTLRPQTVATKAGIANSLREKVWPKFAAGELAPVIHATFPLDDAPAAHALMETSTHIGKIILEV
;
A
#
# COMPACT_ATOMS: atom_id res chain seq x y z
N MET A 1 7.38 -32.12 -5.11
CA MET A 1 7.33 -32.67 -3.71
C MET A 1 5.87 -32.78 -3.31
N ALA A 2 5.46 -33.81 -2.53
CA ALA A 2 4.09 -33.79 -1.99
C ALA A 2 3.93 -32.62 -1.03
N LEU A 3 2.78 -31.93 -1.09
CA LEU A 3 2.46 -30.86 -0.16
C LEU A 3 2.24 -31.44 1.25
N PRO A 4 2.63 -30.73 2.32
CA PRO A 4 2.29 -31.15 3.68
C PRO A 4 0.78 -31.02 3.93
N GLU A 5 0.25 -31.76 4.90
CA GLU A 5 -1.17 -31.65 5.28
C GLU A 5 -1.46 -30.37 6.08
N THR A 6 -0.50 -29.92 6.89
CA THR A 6 -0.60 -28.73 7.73
C THR A 6 0.56 -27.76 7.46
N MET A 7 0.35 -26.51 7.78
CA MET A 7 1.32 -25.41 7.68
C MET A 7 1.35 -24.58 8.94
N ARG A 8 2.49 -23.98 9.22
CA ARG A 8 2.63 -22.94 10.22
C ARG A 8 1.95 -21.66 9.75
N ALA A 9 1.17 -21.03 10.62
CA ALA A 9 0.50 -19.74 10.37
C ALA A 9 0.42 -18.91 11.64
N ILE A 10 0.11 -17.62 11.50
CA ILE A 10 -0.19 -16.72 12.62
C ILE A 10 -1.68 -16.40 12.60
N GLU A 11 -2.38 -16.76 13.65
CA GLU A 11 -3.80 -16.42 13.84
C GLU A 11 -4.00 -15.25 14.81
N ILE A 12 -5.16 -14.62 14.73
CA ILE A 12 -5.64 -13.64 15.69
C ILE A 12 -6.56 -14.38 16.67
N SER A 13 -6.08 -14.68 17.89
CA SER A 13 -6.84 -15.46 18.86
C SER A 13 -8.08 -14.73 19.38
N GLU A 14 -8.00 -13.41 19.46
CA GLU A 14 -9.10 -12.50 19.86
C GLU A 14 -8.75 -11.07 19.43
N PRO A 15 -9.71 -10.13 19.32
CA PRO A 15 -9.39 -8.73 19.09
C PRO A 15 -8.53 -8.14 20.22
N GLY A 16 -7.36 -7.55 19.89
CA GLY A 16 -6.49 -7.05 20.96
C GLY A 16 -5.19 -6.40 20.49
N GLY A 17 -4.23 -6.36 21.40
CA GLY A 17 -2.86 -5.89 21.19
C GLY A 17 -2.01 -6.88 20.39
N PRO A 18 -0.72 -6.57 20.13
CA PRO A 18 0.15 -7.46 19.38
C PRO A 18 0.24 -8.89 19.91
N GLU A 19 0.09 -9.09 21.19
CA GLU A 19 0.17 -10.37 21.91
C GLU A 19 -0.91 -11.39 21.51
N VAL A 20 -1.99 -10.96 20.85
CA VAL A 20 -3.06 -11.86 20.39
C VAL A 20 -2.72 -12.56 19.06
N LEU A 21 -1.63 -12.17 18.41
CA LEU A 21 -1.08 -12.88 17.26
C LEU A 21 -0.37 -14.14 17.77
N LYS A 22 -0.89 -15.30 17.41
CA LYS A 22 -0.40 -16.60 17.91
C LYS A 22 0.02 -17.51 16.77
N PRO A 23 1.20 -18.14 16.87
CA PRO A 23 1.53 -19.23 15.99
C PRO A 23 0.55 -20.40 16.16
N THR A 24 0.10 -20.97 15.03
CA THR A 24 -0.84 -22.08 14.98
C THR A 24 -0.55 -22.98 13.79
N ASP A 25 -1.05 -24.20 13.83
CA ASP A 25 -1.03 -25.10 12.67
C ASP A 25 -2.40 -25.06 11.99
N ARG A 26 -2.41 -24.87 10.69
CA ARG A 26 -3.60 -24.83 9.84
C ARG A 26 -3.47 -25.81 8.68
N PRO A 27 -4.55 -26.34 8.13
CA PRO A 27 -4.48 -27.13 6.88
C PRO A 27 -3.88 -26.30 5.75
N VAL A 28 -3.04 -26.91 4.92
CA VAL A 28 -2.56 -26.27 3.69
C VAL A 28 -3.75 -26.07 2.74
N PRO A 29 -4.03 -24.86 2.24
CA PRO A 29 -5.11 -24.65 1.30
C PRO A 29 -4.82 -25.32 -0.05
N LEU A 30 -5.85 -25.80 -0.72
CA LEU A 30 -5.73 -26.25 -2.10
C LEU A 30 -6.14 -25.12 -3.03
N PRO A 31 -5.41 -24.89 -4.15
CA PRO A 31 -5.79 -23.86 -5.10
C PRO A 31 -7.08 -24.27 -5.82
N GLY A 32 -8.07 -23.37 -5.80
CA GLY A 32 -9.33 -23.52 -6.53
C GLY A 32 -9.19 -23.20 -8.02
N ASP A 33 -10.34 -23.12 -8.70
CA ASP A 33 -10.40 -22.71 -10.11
C ASP A 33 -9.92 -21.23 -10.24
N GLY A 34 -8.96 -20.98 -11.13
CA GLY A 34 -8.34 -19.69 -11.32
C GLY A 34 -7.27 -19.32 -10.29
N GLU A 35 -6.91 -20.20 -9.35
CA GLU A 35 -5.95 -19.91 -8.28
C GLU A 35 -4.62 -20.64 -8.43
N VAL A 36 -3.59 -20.09 -7.82
CA VAL A 36 -2.28 -20.73 -7.59
C VAL A 36 -2.04 -20.87 -6.09
N LEU A 37 -1.30 -21.89 -5.69
CA LEU A 37 -0.79 -22.05 -4.33
C LEU A 37 0.66 -21.56 -4.29
N ILE A 38 0.92 -20.58 -3.44
CA ILE A 38 2.25 -20.01 -3.22
C ILE A 38 2.82 -20.58 -1.91
N ARG A 39 4.01 -21.17 -1.97
CA ARG A 39 4.86 -21.35 -0.79
C ARG A 39 5.47 -19.98 -0.48
N VAL A 40 5.06 -19.40 0.63
CA VAL A 40 5.44 -18.04 1.04
C VAL A 40 6.90 -18.03 1.49
N ALA A 41 7.67 -17.09 0.99
CA ALA A 41 9.02 -16.79 1.45
C ALA A 41 9.03 -15.57 2.38
N ALA A 42 8.16 -14.59 2.10
CA ALA A 42 8.00 -13.41 2.93
C ALA A 42 6.61 -12.78 2.77
N ALA A 43 6.16 -12.06 3.80
CA ALA A 43 4.88 -11.36 3.85
C ALA A 43 5.04 -9.93 4.36
N GLY A 44 4.41 -8.96 3.71
CA GLY A 44 4.43 -7.56 4.15
C GLY A 44 3.44 -7.29 5.28
N VAL A 45 3.86 -6.50 6.28
CA VAL A 45 3.00 -6.00 7.37
C VAL A 45 2.36 -4.68 6.95
N ASN A 46 1.05 -4.58 7.13
CA ASN A 46 0.25 -3.42 6.70
C ASN A 46 -0.67 -2.90 7.81
N ARG A 47 -1.06 -1.63 7.75
CA ARG A 47 -2.02 -1.04 8.69
C ARG A 47 -3.36 -1.79 8.77
N PRO A 48 -3.93 -2.27 7.65
CA PRO A 48 -5.14 -3.10 7.69
C PRO A 48 -4.98 -4.39 8.51
N ASP A 49 -3.79 -5.01 8.57
CA ASP A 49 -3.52 -6.19 9.41
C ASP A 49 -3.65 -5.84 10.91
N VAL A 50 -3.11 -4.67 11.30
CA VAL A 50 -3.28 -4.13 12.65
C VAL A 50 -4.75 -3.84 12.94
N ALA A 51 -5.48 -3.28 11.98
CA ALA A 51 -6.92 -3.01 12.13
C ALA A 51 -7.73 -4.32 12.22
N GLN A 52 -7.38 -5.35 11.45
CA GLN A 52 -8.00 -6.69 11.53
C GLN A 52 -7.75 -7.30 12.92
N ARG A 53 -6.50 -7.27 13.40
CA ARG A 53 -6.15 -7.75 14.73
C ARG A 53 -6.97 -7.07 15.84
N LYS A 54 -7.27 -5.78 15.69
CA LYS A 54 -8.10 -5.00 16.63
C LYS A 54 -9.61 -5.22 16.46
N GLY A 55 -10.04 -6.08 15.51
CA GLY A 55 -11.46 -6.29 15.20
C GLY A 55 -12.14 -5.16 14.45
N LEU A 56 -11.37 -4.20 13.92
CA LEU A 56 -11.90 -3.01 13.24
C LEU A 56 -11.99 -3.17 11.71
N TYR A 57 -11.36 -4.20 11.16
CA TYR A 57 -11.32 -4.45 9.71
C TYR A 57 -11.39 -5.95 9.41
N PRO A 58 -12.57 -6.57 9.54
CA PRO A 58 -12.72 -8.02 9.35
C PRO A 58 -12.39 -8.45 7.91
N ALA A 59 -11.99 -9.72 7.78
CA ALA A 59 -11.79 -10.33 6.46
C ALA A 59 -13.11 -10.28 5.65
N PRO A 60 -13.06 -10.01 4.34
CA PRO A 60 -14.24 -10.12 3.48
C PRO A 60 -14.78 -11.55 3.46
N PRO A 61 -16.08 -11.73 3.18
CA PRO A 61 -16.64 -13.08 3.03
C PRO A 61 -15.87 -13.92 2.02
N GLY A 62 -15.53 -15.14 2.40
CA GLY A 62 -14.77 -16.09 1.56
C GLY A 62 -13.24 -15.89 1.58
N ALA A 63 -12.71 -14.83 2.17
CA ALA A 63 -11.29 -14.67 2.39
C ALA A 63 -10.82 -15.42 3.65
N SER A 64 -9.52 -15.74 3.72
CA SER A 64 -8.91 -16.32 4.92
C SER A 64 -9.09 -15.40 6.13
N ASP A 65 -9.35 -15.99 7.29
CA ASP A 65 -9.38 -15.32 8.59
C ASP A 65 -7.98 -14.94 9.10
N LEU A 66 -6.94 -15.59 8.59
CA LEU A 66 -5.55 -15.28 8.90
C LEU A 66 -5.17 -13.88 8.35
N PRO A 67 -4.36 -13.09 9.07
CA PRO A 67 -3.87 -11.81 8.59
C PRO A 67 -2.86 -11.95 7.44
N GLY A 68 -2.44 -10.81 6.89
CA GLY A 68 -1.48 -10.70 5.79
C GLY A 68 -2.15 -10.47 4.45
N LEU A 69 -1.81 -9.33 3.81
CA LEU A 69 -2.46 -8.87 2.57
C LEU A 69 -1.54 -8.93 1.35
N GLU A 70 -0.28 -9.28 1.53
CA GLU A 70 0.70 -9.41 0.46
C GLU A 70 1.78 -10.42 0.81
N VAL A 71 2.26 -11.11 -0.20
CA VAL A 71 3.31 -12.12 -0.07
C VAL A 71 4.26 -12.11 -1.26
N SER A 72 5.44 -12.70 -1.07
CA SER A 72 6.29 -13.23 -2.13
C SER A 72 6.59 -14.69 -1.88
N GLY A 73 6.91 -15.45 -2.91
CA GLY A 73 7.23 -16.86 -2.78
C GLY A 73 7.34 -17.57 -4.11
N GLU A 74 7.16 -18.89 -4.06
CA GLU A 74 7.24 -19.76 -5.22
C GLU A 74 5.91 -20.51 -5.40
N ILE A 75 5.42 -20.59 -6.62
CA ILE A 75 4.22 -21.37 -6.94
C ILE A 75 4.55 -22.86 -6.80
N VAL A 76 3.76 -23.57 -5.99
CA VAL A 76 3.95 -25.02 -5.73
C VAL A 76 2.78 -25.88 -6.20
N ALA A 77 1.65 -25.23 -6.57
CA ALA A 77 0.55 -25.92 -7.26
C ALA A 77 -0.27 -24.88 -8.06
N VAL A 78 -0.89 -25.33 -9.14
CA VAL A 78 -1.68 -24.50 -10.05
C VAL A 78 -3.05 -25.13 -10.21
N GLY A 79 -4.10 -24.37 -9.88
CA GLY A 79 -5.50 -24.78 -10.12
C GLY A 79 -5.88 -24.67 -11.60
N ALA A 80 -7.03 -25.20 -11.96
CA ALA A 80 -7.55 -25.04 -13.32
C ALA A 80 -7.74 -23.55 -13.64
N ASN A 81 -7.55 -23.15 -14.91
CA ASN A 81 -7.78 -21.78 -15.41
C ASN A 81 -7.00 -20.67 -14.70
N ALA A 82 -5.91 -20.95 -14.01
CA ALA A 82 -5.10 -19.97 -13.27
C ALA A 82 -4.18 -19.10 -14.17
N GLY A 83 -4.26 -19.24 -15.49
CA GLY A 83 -3.39 -18.57 -16.46
C GLY A 83 -2.16 -19.39 -16.81
N ASP A 84 -1.08 -18.73 -17.23
CA ASP A 84 0.14 -19.39 -17.73
C ASP A 84 1.15 -19.75 -16.62
N TRP A 85 0.75 -19.64 -15.36
CA TRP A 85 1.60 -19.92 -14.20
C TRP A 85 2.03 -21.40 -14.13
N LYS A 86 3.23 -21.63 -13.59
CA LYS A 86 3.82 -22.97 -13.43
C LYS A 86 4.42 -23.13 -12.04
N GLU A 87 4.48 -24.36 -11.58
CA GLU A 87 5.26 -24.70 -10.39
C GLU A 87 6.73 -24.28 -10.57
N GLY A 88 7.30 -23.68 -9.53
CA GLY A 88 8.64 -23.09 -9.55
C GLY A 88 8.71 -21.61 -9.94
N ASP A 89 7.61 -21.02 -10.44
CA ASP A 89 7.60 -19.59 -10.75
C ASP A 89 7.74 -18.76 -9.46
N LYS A 90 8.67 -17.81 -9.48
CA LYS A 90 8.88 -16.84 -8.39
C LYS A 90 7.93 -15.65 -8.55
N VAL A 91 7.14 -15.40 -7.53
CA VAL A 91 6.02 -14.46 -7.60
C VAL A 91 5.90 -13.58 -6.37
N CYS A 92 5.21 -12.45 -6.54
CA CYS A 92 4.59 -11.69 -5.46
C CYS A 92 3.09 -11.53 -5.75
N ALA A 93 2.27 -11.43 -4.70
CA ALA A 93 0.83 -11.42 -4.88
C ALA A 93 0.12 -10.56 -3.84
N LEU A 94 -0.95 -9.88 -4.30
CA LEU A 94 -1.93 -9.25 -3.43
C LEU A 94 -2.95 -10.30 -2.99
N VAL A 95 -3.06 -10.51 -1.68
CA VAL A 95 -4.02 -11.46 -1.09
C VAL A 95 -5.08 -10.75 -0.25
N SER A 96 -6.20 -11.40 0.02
CA SER A 96 -7.28 -10.81 0.83
C SER A 96 -7.25 -11.31 2.29
N GLY A 97 -6.19 -11.97 2.68
CA GLY A 97 -5.89 -12.61 3.96
C GLY A 97 -5.03 -13.85 3.73
N GLY A 98 -4.49 -14.44 4.79
CA GLY A 98 -3.70 -15.66 4.70
C GLY A 98 -2.21 -15.47 4.42
N GLY A 99 -1.72 -14.22 4.29
CA GLY A 99 -0.32 -13.96 4.00
C GLY A 99 0.64 -14.31 5.15
N TYR A 100 0.17 -14.39 6.39
CA TYR A 100 0.99 -14.78 7.53
C TYR A 100 0.95 -16.30 7.74
N ALA A 101 1.36 -17.05 6.71
CA ALA A 101 1.39 -18.50 6.71
C ALA A 101 2.43 -19.01 5.71
N GLU A 102 2.85 -20.27 5.86
CA GLU A 102 3.80 -20.91 4.93
C GLU A 102 3.23 -21.11 3.52
N TYR A 103 1.90 -21.18 3.38
CA TYR A 103 1.23 -21.34 2.10
C TYR A 103 -0.02 -20.48 2.01
N VAL A 104 -0.28 -19.93 0.82
CA VAL A 104 -1.50 -19.17 0.55
C VAL A 104 -2.02 -19.46 -0.86
N ALA A 105 -3.32 -19.71 -1.00
CA ALA A 105 -4.00 -19.78 -2.30
C ALA A 105 -4.44 -18.37 -2.71
N VAL A 106 -4.21 -18.01 -3.96
CA VAL A 106 -4.50 -16.66 -4.49
C VAL A 106 -4.91 -16.76 -5.96
N PRO A 107 -5.84 -15.91 -6.44
CA PRO A 107 -6.15 -15.83 -7.86
C PRO A 107 -4.90 -15.55 -8.70
N GLY A 108 -4.62 -16.39 -9.69
CA GLY A 108 -3.46 -16.24 -10.58
C GLY A 108 -3.43 -14.88 -11.29
N SER A 109 -4.60 -14.28 -11.51
CA SER A 109 -4.74 -12.94 -12.09
C SER A 109 -4.32 -11.79 -11.17
N GLN A 110 -4.14 -12.02 -9.85
CA GLN A 110 -3.62 -11.05 -8.87
C GLN A 110 -2.15 -11.32 -8.52
N THR A 111 -1.57 -12.34 -9.14
CA THR A 111 -0.19 -12.77 -8.97
C THR A 111 0.68 -12.13 -10.04
N LEU A 112 1.85 -11.67 -9.65
CA LEU A 112 2.81 -11.00 -10.52
C LEU A 112 4.18 -11.68 -10.40
N PRO A 113 4.99 -11.75 -11.46
CA PRO A 113 6.36 -12.24 -11.32
C PRO A 113 7.12 -11.32 -10.36
N VAL A 114 8.08 -11.88 -9.61
CA VAL A 114 9.00 -11.03 -8.83
C VAL A 114 9.66 -10.03 -9.79
N PRO A 115 9.64 -8.72 -9.49
CA PRO A 115 10.32 -7.74 -10.35
C PRO A 115 11.82 -8.04 -10.47
N ASP A 116 12.37 -7.86 -11.66
CA ASP A 116 13.80 -8.03 -11.89
C ASP A 116 14.61 -7.13 -10.95
N GLY A 117 15.64 -7.70 -10.33
CA GLY A 117 16.52 -7.00 -9.40
C GLY A 117 16.06 -6.99 -7.94
N LEU A 118 14.86 -7.50 -7.63
CA LEU A 118 14.39 -7.65 -6.25
C LEU A 118 14.58 -9.07 -5.73
N ASP A 119 14.93 -9.19 -4.45
CA ASP A 119 14.86 -10.44 -3.70
C ASP A 119 13.43 -10.70 -3.17
N MET A 120 13.21 -11.84 -2.51
CA MET A 120 11.88 -12.20 -1.98
C MET A 120 11.40 -11.27 -0.89
N VAL A 121 12.29 -10.79 -0.02
CA VAL A 121 11.95 -9.85 1.06
C VAL A 121 11.47 -8.53 0.47
N GLN A 122 12.19 -8.00 -0.51
CA GLN A 122 11.81 -6.79 -1.22
C GLN A 122 10.50 -6.98 -1.99
N ALA A 123 10.35 -8.10 -2.71
CA ALA A 123 9.15 -8.40 -3.49
C ALA A 123 7.89 -8.53 -2.62
N ALA A 124 8.00 -9.00 -1.37
CA ALA A 124 6.89 -9.07 -0.43
C ALA A 124 6.33 -7.70 -0.01
N GLY A 125 7.13 -6.63 -0.14
CA GLY A 125 6.69 -5.26 0.17
C GLY A 125 6.07 -4.49 -0.99
N VAL A 126 5.88 -5.14 -2.15
CA VAL A 126 5.39 -4.48 -3.37
C VAL A 126 3.87 -4.50 -3.51
N PRO A 127 3.14 -5.65 -3.40
CA PRO A 127 1.77 -5.74 -3.88
C PRO A 127 0.81 -4.75 -3.21
N GLU A 128 0.70 -4.72 -1.89
CA GLU A 128 -0.31 -3.90 -1.20
C GLU A 128 -0.12 -2.41 -1.47
N THR A 129 1.12 -1.92 -1.44
CA THR A 129 1.40 -0.50 -1.62
C THR A 129 1.30 -0.07 -3.08
N PHE A 130 1.81 -0.87 -4.01
CA PHE A 130 1.77 -0.52 -5.43
C PHE A 130 0.37 -0.63 -6.02
N PHE A 131 -0.40 -1.66 -5.68
CA PHE A 131 -1.82 -1.75 -6.08
C PHE A 131 -2.63 -0.58 -5.51
N THR A 132 -2.43 -0.24 -4.23
CA THR A 132 -3.14 0.86 -3.58
C THR A 132 -2.80 2.20 -4.23
N VAL A 133 -1.52 2.50 -4.42
CA VAL A 133 -1.11 3.77 -5.03
C VAL A 133 -1.55 3.84 -6.49
N TRP A 134 -1.36 2.75 -7.25
CA TRP A 134 -1.75 2.73 -8.66
C TRP A 134 -3.23 3.01 -8.86
N THR A 135 -4.09 2.22 -8.23
CA THR A 135 -5.54 2.38 -8.43
C THR A 135 -6.06 3.73 -7.92
N ASN A 136 -5.44 4.33 -6.91
CA ASN A 136 -5.92 5.59 -6.35
C ASN A 136 -5.32 6.82 -7.04
N VAL A 137 -4.04 6.83 -7.32
CA VAL A 137 -3.36 7.99 -7.91
C VAL A 137 -3.52 8.00 -9.43
N PHE A 138 -3.29 6.86 -10.11
CA PHE A 138 -3.29 6.81 -11.58
C PHE A 138 -4.66 6.48 -12.17
N ASP A 139 -5.36 5.45 -11.67
CA ASP A 139 -6.65 5.08 -12.23
C ASP A 139 -7.77 6.04 -11.80
N ARG A 140 -7.88 6.33 -10.50
CA ARG A 140 -8.97 7.11 -9.92
C ARG A 140 -8.73 8.62 -9.98
N ALA A 141 -7.60 9.10 -9.50
CA ALA A 141 -7.24 10.52 -9.58
C ALA A 141 -6.72 10.93 -10.96
N ARG A 142 -6.37 9.97 -11.84
CA ARG A 142 -5.86 10.23 -13.19
C ARG A 142 -4.67 11.17 -13.19
N PHE A 143 -3.72 10.90 -12.29
CA PHE A 143 -2.48 11.67 -12.21
C PHE A 143 -1.76 11.65 -13.57
N ALA A 144 -1.31 12.79 -14.01
CA ALA A 144 -0.60 12.99 -15.27
C ALA A 144 0.77 13.67 -15.04
N ALA A 145 1.68 13.47 -16.00
CA ALA A 145 2.97 14.17 -15.99
C ALA A 145 2.78 15.70 -15.97
N GLY A 146 3.62 16.39 -15.22
CA GLY A 146 3.53 17.84 -15.01
C GLY A 146 2.58 18.28 -13.90
N GLU A 147 1.83 17.35 -13.28
CA GLU A 147 0.99 17.65 -12.14
C GLU A 147 1.78 17.67 -10.82
N ARG A 148 1.25 18.41 -9.84
CA ARG A 148 1.77 18.52 -8.46
C ARG A 148 0.99 17.56 -7.57
N PHE A 149 1.71 16.82 -6.77
CA PHE A 149 1.16 15.75 -5.95
C PHE A 149 1.42 15.99 -4.46
N LEU A 150 0.46 15.66 -3.62
CA LEU A 150 0.63 15.59 -2.16
C LEU A 150 0.24 14.20 -1.65
N VAL A 151 1.08 13.62 -0.81
CA VAL A 151 0.74 12.41 -0.03
C VAL A 151 0.96 12.66 1.45
N HIS A 152 -0.02 12.34 2.28
CA HIS A 152 0.16 12.35 3.72
C HIS A 152 0.87 11.08 4.20
N GLY A 153 1.73 11.20 5.21
CA GLY A 153 2.49 10.06 5.74
C GLY A 153 3.59 9.57 4.80
N GLY A 154 4.39 10.48 4.25
CA GLY A 154 5.41 10.19 3.22
C GLY A 154 6.42 9.11 3.56
N SER A 155 6.71 8.89 4.84
CA SER A 155 7.64 7.85 5.29
C SER A 155 7.00 6.47 5.47
N SER A 156 5.68 6.33 5.26
CA SER A 156 5.00 5.02 5.29
C SER A 156 5.28 4.21 4.03
N GLY A 157 4.92 2.93 4.02
CA GLY A 157 4.99 2.10 2.81
C GLY A 157 4.22 2.71 1.63
N ILE A 158 3.01 3.23 1.86
CA ILE A 158 2.22 3.95 0.85
C ILE A 158 2.93 5.23 0.41
N GLY A 159 3.43 6.04 1.37
CA GLY A 159 4.07 7.32 1.07
C GLY A 159 5.35 7.16 0.25
N THR A 160 6.22 6.23 0.64
CA THR A 160 7.47 5.96 -0.10
C THR A 160 7.20 5.42 -1.51
N THR A 161 6.18 4.59 -1.68
CA THR A 161 5.74 4.10 -3.01
C THR A 161 5.15 5.24 -3.85
N ALA A 162 4.29 6.09 -3.26
CA ALA A 162 3.66 7.20 -3.97
C ALA A 162 4.67 8.24 -4.44
N ILE A 163 5.67 8.61 -3.60
CA ILE A 163 6.74 9.52 -3.96
C ILE A 163 7.51 8.99 -5.17
N GLN A 164 7.94 7.73 -5.12
CA GLN A 164 8.71 7.13 -6.20
C GLN A 164 7.90 7.01 -7.51
N LEU A 165 6.65 6.53 -7.43
CA LEU A 165 5.79 6.40 -8.62
C LEU A 165 5.51 7.77 -9.24
N CYS A 166 5.08 8.78 -8.46
CA CYS A 166 4.82 10.11 -9.02
C CYS A 166 6.07 10.73 -9.64
N LYS A 167 7.26 10.55 -9.03
CA LYS A 167 8.54 10.97 -9.61
C LYS A 167 8.81 10.27 -10.95
N ALA A 168 8.69 8.95 -10.99
CA ALA A 168 8.95 8.14 -12.16
C ALA A 168 7.94 8.39 -13.31
N PHE A 169 6.75 8.91 -12.99
CA PHE A 169 5.72 9.29 -13.95
C PHE A 169 5.62 10.80 -14.19
N GLY A 170 6.67 11.56 -13.82
CA GLY A 170 6.87 12.94 -14.27
C GLY A 170 6.12 14.01 -13.50
N ALA A 171 5.92 13.85 -12.18
CA ALA A 171 5.40 14.91 -11.33
C ALA A 171 6.24 16.20 -11.45
N GLU A 172 5.58 17.38 -11.53
CA GLU A 172 6.26 18.70 -11.45
C GLU A 172 6.83 18.92 -10.04
N ALA A 173 6.05 18.59 -9.02
CA ALA A 173 6.45 18.67 -7.63
C ALA A 173 5.72 17.63 -6.78
N ILE A 174 6.42 17.12 -5.78
CA ILE A 174 5.89 16.13 -4.83
C ILE A 174 6.03 16.68 -3.42
N PHE A 175 4.91 16.87 -2.77
CA PHE A 175 4.83 17.29 -1.38
C PHE A 175 4.42 16.10 -0.51
N THR A 176 4.95 16.06 0.71
CA THR A 176 4.50 15.04 1.67
C THR A 176 4.52 15.57 3.09
N THR A 177 3.73 14.95 3.98
CA THR A 177 3.77 15.25 5.41
C THR A 177 4.44 14.12 6.17
N VAL A 178 5.25 14.47 7.17
CA VAL A 178 6.01 13.55 8.02
C VAL A 178 6.03 14.02 9.47
N GLY A 179 6.43 13.15 10.40
CA GLY A 179 6.41 13.45 11.83
C GLY A 179 7.77 13.77 12.47
N SER A 180 8.86 13.84 11.69
CA SER A 180 10.20 14.19 12.18
C SER A 180 11.10 14.74 11.07
N ALA A 181 12.17 15.45 11.45
CA ALA A 181 13.15 15.96 10.51
C ALA A 181 13.93 14.85 9.78
N GLU A 182 14.22 13.74 10.44
CA GLU A 182 14.85 12.55 9.85
C GLU A 182 13.99 11.99 8.70
N LYS A 183 12.69 11.82 8.95
CA LYS A 183 11.73 11.37 7.94
C LYS A 183 11.58 12.36 6.79
N ALA A 184 11.67 13.66 7.08
CA ALA A 184 11.64 14.69 6.05
C ALA A 184 12.84 14.57 5.12
N ALA A 185 14.05 14.52 5.67
CA ALA A 185 15.25 14.34 4.89
C ALA A 185 15.24 13.04 4.04
N PHE A 186 14.72 11.95 4.61
CA PHE A 186 14.58 10.68 3.89
C PHE A 186 13.62 10.84 2.69
N CYS A 187 12.44 11.42 2.87
CA CYS A 187 11.46 11.60 1.79
C CYS A 187 11.96 12.56 0.70
N GLU A 188 12.68 13.61 1.06
CA GLU A 188 13.29 14.54 0.10
C GLU A 188 14.39 13.84 -0.72
N ASN A 189 15.25 13.03 -0.09
CA ASN A 189 16.22 12.19 -0.79
C ASN A 189 15.57 11.15 -1.72
N LEU A 190 14.41 10.61 -1.34
CA LEU A 190 13.66 9.67 -2.15
C LEU A 190 13.05 10.33 -3.41
N GLY A 191 12.82 11.64 -3.36
CA GLY A 191 12.33 12.41 -4.50
C GLY A 191 11.19 13.38 -4.21
N ALA A 192 10.80 13.56 -2.94
CA ALA A 192 9.86 14.62 -2.59
C ALA A 192 10.52 16.00 -2.77
N THR A 193 9.80 16.92 -3.38
CA THR A 193 10.23 18.33 -3.51
C THR A 193 10.32 19.00 -2.14
N LYS A 194 9.34 18.70 -1.27
CA LYS A 194 9.31 19.16 0.12
C LYS A 194 8.58 18.16 1.00
N ALA A 195 9.23 17.75 2.08
CA ALA A 195 8.61 17.01 3.17
C ALA A 195 8.35 17.95 4.36
N ILE A 196 7.08 18.05 4.75
CA ILE A 196 6.57 19.01 5.71
C ILE A 196 6.37 18.29 7.06
N ASN A 197 7.03 18.78 8.10
CA ASN A 197 6.84 18.23 9.44
C ASN A 197 5.53 18.77 10.04
N TYR A 198 4.47 17.96 10.00
CA TYR A 198 3.13 18.35 10.48
C TYR A 198 3.05 18.71 11.96
N LYS A 199 4.11 18.44 12.75
CA LYS A 199 4.17 18.82 14.18
C LYS A 199 4.61 20.28 14.36
N THR A 200 5.28 20.86 13.37
CA THR A 200 5.89 22.20 13.46
C THR A 200 5.46 23.13 12.32
N GLU A 201 4.87 22.59 11.26
CA GLU A 201 4.51 23.35 10.05
C GLU A 201 3.06 23.07 9.63
N ALA A 202 2.37 24.07 9.12
CA ALA A 202 1.05 23.95 8.50
C ALA A 202 1.23 23.60 7.01
N PHE A 203 0.91 22.36 6.62
CA PHE A 203 1.20 21.88 5.27
C PHE A 203 0.50 22.70 4.16
N ASP A 204 -0.72 23.15 4.39
CA ASP A 204 -1.50 23.98 3.47
C ASP A 204 -0.89 25.35 3.26
N GLU A 205 -0.32 25.97 4.30
CA GLU A 205 0.39 27.24 4.21
C GLU A 205 1.72 27.06 3.45
N VAL A 206 2.51 26.02 3.79
CA VAL A 206 3.78 25.71 3.13
C VAL A 206 3.58 25.44 1.64
N ILE A 207 2.63 24.58 1.28
CA ILE A 207 2.31 24.30 -0.14
C ILE A 207 1.86 25.58 -0.82
N GLY A 208 1.02 26.36 -0.16
CA GLY A 208 0.55 27.63 -0.68
C GLY A 208 1.66 28.63 -0.99
N ALA A 209 2.65 28.74 -0.12
CA ALA A 209 3.81 29.61 -0.32
C ALA A 209 4.71 29.11 -1.45
N LEU A 210 5.00 27.79 -1.49
CA LEU A 210 5.88 27.20 -2.49
C LEU A 210 5.30 27.13 -3.91
N THR A 211 3.98 27.34 -4.04
CA THR A 211 3.28 27.27 -5.32
C THR A 211 2.62 28.60 -5.73
N ALA A 212 2.84 29.69 -4.98
CA ALA A 212 2.17 30.97 -5.19
C ALA A 212 2.36 31.55 -6.60
N ASP A 213 3.61 31.48 -7.12
CA ASP A 213 3.99 32.07 -8.41
C ASP A 213 4.15 31.00 -9.51
N LYS A 214 3.63 29.80 -9.30
CA LYS A 214 3.72 28.71 -10.28
C LYS A 214 2.66 28.84 -11.36
N GLU A 215 3.04 28.47 -12.58
CA GLU A 215 2.10 28.36 -13.69
C GLU A 215 0.94 27.43 -13.33
N GLY A 216 -0.28 27.77 -13.74
CA GLY A 216 -1.51 27.07 -13.41
C GLY A 216 -2.03 27.34 -12.00
N GLY A 217 -1.40 28.26 -11.21
CA GLY A 217 -1.90 28.75 -9.93
C GLY A 217 -1.39 27.99 -8.71
N LYS A 218 -1.78 28.50 -7.56
CA LYS A 218 -1.41 28.01 -6.22
C LYS A 218 -2.04 26.65 -5.92
N GLY A 219 -1.26 25.74 -5.30
CA GLY A 219 -1.75 24.47 -4.79
C GLY A 219 -1.27 23.26 -5.61
N VAL A 220 -1.86 22.10 -5.31
CA VAL A 220 -1.56 20.81 -5.93
C VAL A 220 -2.74 20.25 -6.72
N ASP A 221 -2.48 19.32 -7.63
CA ASP A 221 -3.48 18.71 -8.50
C ASP A 221 -4.12 17.48 -7.87
N VAL A 222 -3.31 16.64 -7.22
CA VAL A 222 -3.74 15.38 -6.64
C VAL A 222 -3.27 15.24 -5.20
N ILE A 223 -4.17 14.83 -4.33
CA ILE A 223 -3.87 14.51 -2.92
C ILE A 223 -4.25 13.07 -2.65
N LEU A 224 -3.29 12.26 -2.17
CA LEU A 224 -3.54 10.94 -1.60
C LEU A 224 -3.61 11.07 -0.08
N ASP A 225 -4.79 10.88 0.49
CA ASP A 225 -5.05 11.10 1.91
C ASP A 225 -5.36 9.79 2.65
N MET A 226 -4.60 9.54 3.71
CA MET A 226 -4.83 8.45 4.66
C MET A 226 -5.23 8.97 6.06
N VAL A 227 -5.33 10.30 6.23
CA VAL A 227 -5.58 10.93 7.52
C VAL A 227 -7.07 11.22 7.71
N GLY A 228 -7.70 11.95 6.79
CA GLY A 228 -9.08 12.39 6.93
C GLY A 228 -9.27 13.44 8.04
N GLY A 229 -10.47 13.46 8.64
CA GLY A 229 -10.79 14.37 9.74
C GLY A 229 -10.45 15.83 9.42
N ASP A 230 -9.75 16.50 10.32
CA ASP A 230 -9.36 17.92 10.19
C ASP A 230 -8.37 18.20 9.06
N TYR A 231 -7.79 17.16 8.43
CA TYR A 231 -6.97 17.37 7.24
C TYR A 231 -7.81 17.67 6.00
N THR A 232 -9.03 17.15 5.92
CA THR A 232 -9.86 17.28 4.72
C THR A 232 -10.15 18.73 4.33
N PRO A 233 -10.59 19.67 5.22
CA PRO A 233 -10.77 21.08 4.84
C PRO A 233 -9.45 21.75 4.42
N ARG A 234 -8.31 21.38 5.01
CA ARG A 234 -6.99 21.89 4.65
C ARG A 234 -6.53 21.33 3.30
N ASN A 235 -6.83 20.05 3.02
CA ASN A 235 -6.61 19.42 1.72
C ASN A 235 -7.39 20.17 0.62
N ILE A 236 -8.68 20.45 0.85
CA ILE A 236 -9.52 21.24 -0.06
C ILE A 236 -8.91 22.63 -0.30
N ALA A 237 -8.34 23.24 0.73
CA ALA A 237 -7.68 24.55 0.60
C ALA A 237 -6.36 24.50 -0.17
N SER A 238 -5.71 23.34 -0.22
CA SER A 238 -4.44 23.11 -0.91
C SER A 238 -4.60 22.70 -2.38
N LEU A 239 -5.83 22.45 -2.85
CA LEU A 239 -6.08 22.05 -4.23
C LEU A 239 -6.16 23.26 -5.18
N ARG A 240 -5.62 23.08 -6.37
CA ARG A 240 -5.88 23.92 -7.57
C ARG A 240 -7.29 23.70 -8.10
N PRO A 241 -7.81 24.56 -8.99
CA PRO A 241 -8.99 24.23 -9.77
C PRO A 241 -8.85 22.87 -10.49
N ASP A 242 -9.93 22.09 -10.51
CA ASP A 242 -10.01 20.72 -11.04
C ASP A 242 -9.19 19.68 -10.24
N GLY A 243 -8.70 20.05 -9.04
CA GLY A 243 -7.92 19.18 -8.17
C GLY A 243 -8.73 18.01 -7.59
N ARG A 244 -8.03 16.95 -7.21
CA ARG A 244 -8.63 15.69 -6.76
C ARG A 244 -8.04 15.22 -5.45
N ILE A 245 -8.90 14.83 -4.49
CA ILE A 245 -8.53 14.13 -3.26
C ILE A 245 -8.99 12.68 -3.36
N VAL A 246 -8.08 11.74 -3.07
CA VAL A 246 -8.43 10.33 -2.93
C VAL A 246 -8.16 9.87 -1.51
N GLN A 247 -9.23 9.54 -0.81
CA GLN A 247 -9.21 9.04 0.56
C GLN A 247 -9.00 7.53 0.58
N ILE A 248 -7.98 7.04 1.30
CA ILE A 248 -7.66 5.62 1.39
C ILE A 248 -7.66 5.07 2.82
N ALA A 249 -7.63 5.93 3.83
CA ALA A 249 -7.77 5.59 5.25
C ALA A 249 -8.24 6.81 6.04
N LEU A 250 -8.58 6.62 7.32
CA LEU A 250 -9.21 7.64 8.17
C LEU A 250 -8.54 7.69 9.55
N MET A 251 -7.20 7.79 9.56
CA MET A 251 -6.41 7.74 10.80
C MET A 251 -6.71 8.91 11.74
N GLY A 252 -7.10 10.07 11.23
CA GLY A 252 -7.49 11.26 11.97
C GLY A 252 -9.01 11.41 12.18
N GLY A 253 -9.79 10.41 11.72
CA GLY A 253 -11.24 10.39 11.89
C GLY A 253 -12.01 10.42 10.58
N ALA A 254 -13.27 9.97 10.65
CA ALA A 254 -14.16 9.80 9.50
C ALA A 254 -15.10 10.99 9.27
N LYS A 255 -15.17 11.93 10.20
CA LYS A 255 -16.14 13.04 10.15
C LYS A 255 -15.41 14.38 10.20
N THR A 256 -15.85 15.31 9.35
CA THR A 256 -15.35 16.69 9.32
C THR A 256 -16.38 17.60 8.68
N GLU A 257 -16.26 18.92 8.94
CA GLU A 257 -17.05 19.95 8.25
C GLU A 257 -16.24 20.51 7.08
N ILE A 258 -16.89 20.69 5.93
CA ILE A 258 -16.27 21.21 4.71
C ILE A 258 -17.07 22.35 4.11
N ASN A 259 -16.38 23.29 3.46
CA ASN A 259 -17.00 24.38 2.72
C ASN A 259 -17.30 23.93 1.28
N LEU A 260 -18.56 23.62 1.00
CA LEU A 260 -19.01 23.18 -0.33
C LEU A 260 -18.79 24.24 -1.43
N ALA A 261 -18.77 25.52 -1.10
CA ALA A 261 -18.52 26.58 -2.08
C ALA A 261 -17.14 26.44 -2.72
N LYS A 262 -16.10 26.06 -1.94
CA LYS A 262 -14.76 25.79 -2.50
C LYS A 262 -14.76 24.65 -3.50
N ILE A 263 -15.49 23.57 -3.19
CA ILE A 263 -15.62 22.41 -4.10
C ILE A 263 -16.28 22.85 -5.40
N MET A 264 -17.42 23.53 -5.31
CA MET A 264 -18.18 23.98 -6.48
C MET A 264 -17.39 24.98 -7.34
N MET A 265 -16.82 26.03 -6.72
CA MET A 265 -16.13 27.10 -7.45
C MET A 265 -14.85 26.63 -8.14
N ASN A 266 -14.14 25.65 -7.56
CA ASN A 266 -12.92 25.10 -8.11
C ASN A 266 -13.12 23.74 -8.81
N ARG A 267 -14.34 23.25 -8.97
CA ARG A 267 -14.67 21.97 -9.64
C ARG A 267 -13.90 20.79 -9.06
N LEU A 268 -13.75 20.74 -7.73
CA LEU A 268 -12.92 19.72 -7.06
C LEU A 268 -13.62 18.37 -7.04
N THR A 269 -12.82 17.31 -7.08
CA THR A 269 -13.28 15.94 -6.90
C THR A 269 -12.80 15.40 -5.57
N LEU A 270 -13.73 14.91 -4.74
CA LEU A 270 -13.46 14.15 -3.54
C LEU A 270 -13.94 12.72 -3.77
N THR A 271 -13.04 11.75 -3.69
CA THR A 271 -13.34 10.33 -3.89
C THR A 271 -12.55 9.48 -2.90
N GLY A 272 -12.75 8.19 -2.91
CA GLY A 272 -12.01 7.27 -2.05
C GLY A 272 -12.22 5.82 -2.47
N SER A 273 -11.41 4.93 -1.91
CA SER A 273 -11.56 3.50 -2.12
C SER A 273 -11.02 2.67 -0.97
N THR A 274 -11.48 1.43 -0.92
CA THR A 274 -10.85 0.33 -0.19
C THR A 274 -10.44 -0.73 -1.22
N LEU A 275 -9.25 -1.29 -1.08
CA LEU A 275 -8.72 -2.26 -2.05
C LEU A 275 -9.15 -3.70 -1.73
N ARG A 276 -9.05 -4.10 -0.47
CA ARG A 276 -9.27 -5.49 -0.03
C ARG A 276 -10.59 -6.11 -0.50
N PRO A 277 -11.76 -5.42 -0.40
CA PRO A 277 -13.05 -5.97 -0.83
C PRO A 277 -13.32 -5.86 -2.33
N GLN A 278 -12.39 -5.31 -3.13
CA GLN A 278 -12.57 -5.23 -4.58
C GLN A 278 -12.60 -6.60 -5.23
N THR A 279 -13.30 -6.70 -6.36
CA THR A 279 -13.41 -7.95 -7.11
C THR A 279 -12.08 -8.42 -7.67
N VAL A 280 -11.96 -9.74 -7.92
CA VAL A 280 -10.79 -10.33 -8.58
C VAL A 280 -10.53 -9.63 -9.92
N ALA A 281 -11.56 -9.36 -10.71
CA ALA A 281 -11.43 -8.67 -11.99
C ALA A 281 -10.84 -7.26 -11.85
N THR A 282 -11.26 -6.49 -10.84
CA THR A 282 -10.69 -5.15 -10.57
C THR A 282 -9.21 -5.26 -10.22
N LYS A 283 -8.86 -6.17 -9.31
CA LYS A 283 -7.46 -6.37 -8.89
C LYS A 283 -6.59 -6.90 -10.04
N ALA A 284 -7.13 -7.76 -10.90
CA ALA A 284 -6.47 -8.23 -12.12
C ALA A 284 -6.14 -7.07 -13.08
N GLY A 285 -7.07 -6.14 -13.27
CA GLY A 285 -6.83 -4.93 -14.07
C GLY A 285 -5.67 -4.08 -13.53
N ILE A 286 -5.61 -3.92 -12.20
CA ILE A 286 -4.50 -3.22 -11.53
C ILE A 286 -3.19 -3.99 -11.75
N ALA A 287 -3.18 -5.32 -11.52
CA ALA A 287 -2.01 -6.17 -11.72
C ALA A 287 -1.45 -6.05 -13.16
N ASN A 288 -2.32 -6.09 -14.17
CA ASN A 288 -1.92 -5.93 -15.56
C ASN A 288 -1.29 -4.55 -15.81
N SER A 289 -1.90 -3.49 -15.28
CA SER A 289 -1.35 -2.13 -15.42
C SER A 289 0.02 -1.99 -14.74
N LEU A 290 0.20 -2.57 -13.55
CA LEU A 290 1.48 -2.59 -12.84
C LEU A 290 2.53 -3.35 -13.65
N ARG A 291 2.20 -4.55 -14.14
CA ARG A 291 3.11 -5.38 -14.93
C ARG A 291 3.57 -4.65 -16.20
N GLU A 292 2.66 -3.97 -16.88
CA GLU A 292 2.96 -3.26 -18.12
C GLU A 292 3.78 -1.98 -17.88
N LYS A 293 3.43 -1.17 -16.87
CA LYS A 293 3.91 0.21 -16.73
C LYS A 293 4.93 0.39 -15.62
N VAL A 294 4.89 -0.45 -14.57
CA VAL A 294 5.71 -0.29 -13.37
C VAL A 294 6.85 -1.30 -13.32
N TRP A 295 6.64 -2.55 -13.72
CA TRP A 295 7.69 -3.58 -13.72
C TRP A 295 8.95 -3.17 -14.51
N PRO A 296 8.83 -2.56 -15.71
CA PRO A 296 10.01 -2.07 -16.42
C PRO A 296 10.84 -1.03 -15.63
N LYS A 297 10.21 -0.29 -14.73
CA LYS A 297 10.90 0.70 -13.89
C LYS A 297 11.68 0.08 -12.73
N PHE A 298 11.25 -1.06 -12.21
CA PHE A 298 12.07 -1.87 -11.31
C PHE A 298 13.31 -2.38 -12.01
N ALA A 299 13.17 -2.95 -13.19
CA ALA A 299 14.28 -3.45 -14.00
C ALA A 299 15.29 -2.34 -14.37
N ALA A 300 14.81 -1.10 -14.54
CA ALA A 300 15.65 0.08 -14.77
C ALA A 300 16.28 0.65 -13.50
N GLY A 301 15.97 0.12 -12.31
CA GLY A 301 16.46 0.65 -11.03
C GLY A 301 15.86 2.01 -10.63
N GLU A 302 14.76 2.43 -11.28
CA GLU A 302 14.07 3.69 -10.95
C GLU A 302 13.20 3.57 -9.68
N LEU A 303 12.78 2.35 -9.34
CA LEU A 303 11.90 2.02 -8.21
C LEU A 303 12.53 0.93 -7.36
N ALA A 304 12.35 1.04 -6.04
CA ALA A 304 12.66 -0.02 -5.08
C ALA A 304 11.75 0.09 -3.86
N PRO A 305 11.21 -1.02 -3.33
CA PRO A 305 10.51 -0.97 -2.06
C PRO A 305 11.48 -0.60 -0.94
N VAL A 306 11.05 0.31 -0.08
CA VAL A 306 11.84 0.71 1.10
C VAL A 306 11.53 -0.26 2.23
N ILE A 307 12.48 -1.12 2.60
CA ILE A 307 12.33 -2.07 3.69
C ILE A 307 13.01 -1.49 4.94
N HIS A 308 12.26 -1.37 6.03
CA HIS A 308 12.75 -0.87 7.31
C HIS A 308 13.35 -1.98 8.17
N ALA A 309 12.64 -3.08 8.31
CA ALA A 309 13.06 -4.21 9.14
C ALA A 309 12.39 -5.51 8.68
N THR A 310 13.04 -6.63 8.99
CA THR A 310 12.49 -7.98 8.82
C THR A 310 12.36 -8.65 10.19
N PHE A 311 11.39 -9.55 10.31
CA PHE A 311 11.15 -10.38 11.48
C PHE A 311 10.83 -11.80 11.04
N PRO A 312 11.20 -12.84 11.78
CA PRO A 312 10.65 -14.17 11.57
C PRO A 312 9.13 -14.16 11.68
N LEU A 313 8.44 -15.06 10.96
CA LEU A 313 6.97 -15.16 10.99
C LEU A 313 6.41 -15.24 12.42
N ASP A 314 7.04 -16.04 13.28
CA ASP A 314 6.62 -16.21 14.68
C ASP A 314 6.75 -14.93 15.52
N ASP A 315 7.55 -13.96 15.08
CA ASP A 315 7.73 -12.64 15.70
C ASP A 315 6.74 -11.59 15.13
N ALA A 316 5.67 -11.99 14.47
CA ALA A 316 4.62 -11.09 13.99
C ALA A 316 4.08 -10.13 15.08
N PRO A 317 3.97 -10.51 16.38
CA PRO A 317 3.65 -9.58 17.47
C PRO A 317 4.62 -8.40 17.55
N ALA A 318 5.93 -8.63 17.46
CA ALA A 318 6.96 -7.59 17.51
C ALA A 318 6.91 -6.68 16.28
N ALA A 319 6.68 -7.25 15.10
CA ALA A 319 6.50 -6.51 13.85
C ALA A 319 5.27 -5.58 13.91
N HIS A 320 4.14 -6.05 14.46
CA HIS A 320 2.95 -5.23 14.68
C HIS A 320 3.17 -4.14 15.74
N ALA A 321 3.88 -4.45 16.82
CA ALA A 321 4.25 -3.45 17.84
C ALA A 321 5.09 -2.32 17.20
N LEU A 322 6.10 -2.66 16.38
CA LEU A 322 6.88 -1.66 15.63
C LEU A 322 6.00 -0.83 14.69
N MET A 323 5.08 -1.45 13.95
CA MET A 323 4.15 -0.75 13.06
C MET A 323 3.32 0.29 13.85
N GLU A 324 2.90 -0.01 15.06
CA GLU A 324 2.07 0.89 15.88
C GLU A 324 2.85 2.07 16.44
N THR A 325 4.15 1.97 16.66
CA THR A 325 4.98 3.12 17.07
C THR A 325 5.03 4.21 16.02
N SER A 326 4.78 3.87 14.75
CA SER A 326 4.95 4.77 13.61
C SER A 326 6.36 5.38 13.49
N THR A 327 7.39 4.75 14.06
CA THR A 327 8.79 5.21 13.97
C THR A 327 9.49 4.74 12.70
N HIS A 328 9.05 3.61 12.13
CA HIS A 328 9.61 3.01 10.91
C HIS A 328 9.49 3.92 9.68
N ILE A 329 10.34 3.64 8.68
CA ILE A 329 10.33 4.27 7.35
C ILE A 329 10.17 3.14 6.31
N GLY A 330 9.10 3.16 5.52
CA GLY A 330 8.82 2.12 4.52
C GLY A 330 8.08 0.92 5.11
N LYS A 331 8.48 -0.27 4.71
CA LYS A 331 7.80 -1.55 4.98
C LYS A 331 8.48 -2.35 6.09
N ILE A 332 7.68 -3.13 6.79
CA ILE A 332 8.10 -4.18 7.72
C ILE A 332 7.71 -5.50 7.08
N ILE A 333 8.62 -6.48 7.07
CA ILE A 333 8.43 -7.76 6.38
C ILE A 333 8.58 -8.90 7.40
N LEU A 334 7.74 -9.92 7.27
CA LEU A 334 7.87 -11.20 7.94
C LEU A 334 8.54 -12.19 6.99
N GLU A 335 9.61 -12.84 7.43
CA GLU A 335 10.26 -13.97 6.73
C GLU A 335 9.63 -15.27 7.23
N VAL A 336 9.23 -16.14 6.28
CA VAL A 336 8.46 -17.36 6.54
C VAL A 336 9.33 -18.59 6.44
#